data_8dcdc7faaddd6890e8ee1d22075fdaea
#
_entry.id   8dcdc7faaddd6890e8ee1d22075fdaea
#
_cell.length_a   1.000
_cell.length_b   1.000
_cell.length_c   1.000
_cell.angle_alpha   90.00
_cell.angle_beta   90.00
_cell.angle_gamma   90.00
#
_symmetry.space_group_name_H-M   'P 1'
#
loop_
_entity.id
_entity.type
_entity.pdbx_description
1 polymer ?
#
loop_
_entity_poly.entity_id
_entity_poly.type
_entity_poly.pdbx_seq_one_letter_code
_entity_poly.pdbx_strand_id
1 'polypeptide(L)'
;MYVVLPRGITHRWVPATGETVRALVIAARGHIAPPSRYLTAHGQFMEHAPYCERDLRGPAEPLLADGTDVEVYVRHGDVGSIVTHARHPFDVVGWDGCLYPYTLHVDDFEPITGRVHQPPPVHQVFEAPGFVVCNFVPRKVDYHPEAIPAPYYHANVDSDEVLFYAAGKYAARSGSGIGAGSISLHPAGLTHGPQPGSYERSIGVTEVDELAVMVDTFAPLLLTAAALAVEDDAYPWTWAR
;
A
#
# COMPACT_ATOMS: atom_id res chain seq x y z
N MET A 1 8.79 -1.93 2.26
CA MET A 1 8.41 -2.01 3.68
C MET A 1 7.27 -1.05 3.95
N TYR A 2 6.27 -1.50 4.68
CA TYR A 2 5.22 -0.65 5.22
C TYR A 2 5.63 -0.12 6.59
N VAL A 3 5.24 1.12 6.88
CA VAL A 3 5.36 1.74 8.20
C VAL A 3 3.99 2.29 8.56
N VAL A 4 3.40 1.79 9.62
CA VAL A 4 2.09 2.26 10.11
C VAL A 4 2.34 3.12 11.34
N LEU A 5 1.89 4.38 11.24
CA LEU A 5 2.03 5.37 12.31
C LEU A 5 0.65 5.76 12.81
N PRO A 6 0.25 5.38 14.03
CA PRO A 6 -0.98 5.86 14.62
C PRO A 6 -0.98 7.39 14.73
N ARG A 7 -2.15 7.98 14.49
CA ARG A 7 -2.32 9.43 14.62
C ARG A 7 -2.00 9.90 16.04
N GLY A 8 -1.16 10.90 16.15
CA GLY A 8 -0.74 11.46 17.43
C GLY A 8 0.58 10.91 17.95
N ILE A 9 1.20 9.96 17.26
CA ILE A 9 2.55 9.53 17.59
C ILE A 9 3.55 10.52 17.01
N THR A 10 4.26 11.22 17.89
CA THR A 10 5.36 12.11 17.50
C THR A 10 6.51 11.27 16.97
N HIS A 11 6.98 11.61 15.76
CA HIS A 11 8.01 10.83 15.08
C HIS A 11 8.93 11.70 14.24
N ARG A 12 10.05 11.12 13.83
CA ARG A 12 11.04 11.75 12.97
C ARG A 12 11.47 10.78 11.87
N TRP A 13 11.52 11.27 10.63
CA TRP A 13 12.11 10.54 9.52
C TRP A 13 13.61 10.82 9.44
N VAL A 14 14.41 9.78 9.49
CA VAL A 14 15.87 9.87 9.39
C VAL A 14 16.30 9.00 8.21
N PRO A 15 16.57 9.58 7.02
CA PRO A 15 17.13 8.82 5.91
C PRO A 15 18.50 8.24 6.29
N ALA A 16 18.82 7.07 5.76
CA ALA A 16 20.18 6.56 5.82
C ALA A 16 21.13 7.55 5.13
N THR A 17 22.35 7.64 5.61
CA THR A 17 23.32 8.63 5.13
C THR A 17 23.56 8.48 3.64
N GLY A 18 23.33 9.54 2.88
CA GLY A 18 23.53 9.60 1.43
C GLY A 18 22.41 8.98 0.59
N GLU A 19 21.31 8.52 1.20
CA GLU A 19 20.18 7.94 0.50
C GLU A 19 18.99 8.91 0.38
N THR A 20 18.27 8.80 -0.74
CA THR A 20 16.98 9.47 -0.92
C THR A 20 15.86 8.50 -0.59
N VAL A 21 14.99 8.87 0.37
CA VAL A 21 13.79 8.09 0.68
C VAL A 21 12.66 8.49 -0.27
N ARG A 22 12.08 7.50 -0.94
CA ARG A 22 10.82 7.64 -1.66
C ARG A 22 9.74 6.89 -0.90
N ALA A 23 8.63 7.53 -0.62
CA ALA A 23 7.53 6.94 0.13
C ALA A 23 6.19 7.29 -0.52
N LEU A 24 5.32 6.29 -0.68
CA LEU A 24 3.90 6.52 -0.84
C LEU A 24 3.31 6.77 0.56
N VAL A 25 2.65 7.90 0.75
CA VAL A 25 2.00 8.24 2.02
C VAL A 25 0.50 8.09 1.86
N ILE A 26 -0.09 7.20 2.66
CA ILE A 26 -1.52 6.97 2.72
C ILE A 26 -2.02 7.48 4.08
N ALA A 27 -2.84 8.51 4.07
CA ALA A 27 -3.37 9.10 5.29
C ALA A 27 -4.83 8.68 5.50
N ALA A 28 -5.11 7.97 6.59
CA ALA A 28 -6.45 7.54 6.96
C ALA A 28 -7.10 8.50 7.97
N ARG A 29 -8.42 8.63 7.91
CA ARG A 29 -9.20 9.32 8.93
C ARG A 29 -9.40 8.48 10.19
N GLY A 30 -9.25 7.17 10.08
CA GLY A 30 -9.40 6.20 11.16
C GLY A 30 -8.16 5.34 11.34
N HIS A 31 -8.31 4.30 12.14
CA HIS A 31 -7.24 3.34 12.41
C HIS A 31 -6.96 2.47 11.18
N ILE A 32 -5.69 2.27 10.87
CA ILE A 32 -5.23 1.30 9.87
C ILE A 32 -4.90 0.00 10.62
N ALA A 33 -5.49 -1.10 10.19
CA ALA A 33 -5.36 -2.39 10.84
C ALA A 33 -5.12 -3.52 9.83
N PRO A 34 -4.63 -4.67 10.29
CA PRO A 34 -4.77 -5.92 9.53
C PRO A 34 -6.23 -6.16 9.18
N PRO A 35 -6.53 -6.72 8.00
CA PRO A 35 -7.89 -7.01 7.59
C PRO A 35 -8.63 -7.89 8.60
N SER A 36 -9.85 -7.52 8.95
CA SER A 36 -10.70 -8.25 9.90
C SER A 36 -10.92 -9.71 9.49
N ARG A 37 -10.90 -10.00 8.17
CA ARG A 37 -10.99 -11.37 7.64
C ARG A 37 -9.83 -12.28 8.05
N TYR A 38 -8.70 -11.73 8.48
CA TYR A 38 -7.52 -12.49 8.93
C TYR A 38 -7.51 -12.69 10.45
N LEU A 39 -8.45 -12.10 11.14
CA LEU A 39 -8.49 -12.11 12.59
C LEU A 39 -9.70 -12.88 13.13
N THR A 40 -9.48 -13.57 14.24
CA THR A 40 -10.57 -14.10 15.04
C THR A 40 -11.36 -12.95 15.71
N ALA A 41 -12.51 -13.26 16.30
CA ALA A 41 -13.28 -12.28 17.09
C ALA A 41 -12.49 -11.71 18.29
N HIS A 42 -11.40 -12.35 18.68
CA HIS A 42 -10.51 -11.92 19.77
C HIS A 42 -9.23 -11.22 19.26
N GLY A 43 -9.14 -10.93 17.95
CA GLY A 43 -8.00 -10.22 17.37
C GLY A 43 -6.76 -11.06 17.09
N GLN A 44 -6.84 -12.39 17.20
CA GLN A 44 -5.74 -13.29 16.88
C GLN A 44 -5.71 -13.59 15.39
N PHE A 45 -4.54 -13.67 14.79
CA PHE A 45 -4.40 -14.07 13.39
C PHE A 45 -4.87 -15.51 13.16
N MET A 46 -5.58 -15.73 12.07
CA MET A 46 -5.98 -17.04 11.60
C MET A 46 -4.88 -17.65 10.72
N GLU A 47 -4.80 -18.98 10.69
CA GLU A 47 -3.75 -19.71 9.93
C GLU A 47 -3.75 -19.43 8.43
N HIS A 48 -4.87 -19.02 7.85
CA HIS A 48 -4.97 -18.68 6.42
C HIS A 48 -4.59 -17.23 6.09
N ALA A 49 -4.18 -16.44 7.10
CA ALA A 49 -3.73 -15.08 6.83
C ALA A 49 -2.39 -15.09 6.07
N PRO A 50 -2.19 -14.14 5.13
CA PRO A 50 -0.96 -14.07 4.33
C PRO A 50 0.26 -13.55 5.11
N TYR A 51 0.09 -13.14 6.34
CA TYR A 51 1.11 -12.77 7.32
C TYR A 51 0.53 -12.92 8.73
N CYS A 52 1.35 -12.83 9.76
CA CYS A 52 0.89 -13.00 11.12
C CYS A 52 1.56 -12.00 12.09
N GLU A 53 1.21 -12.10 13.37
CA GLU A 53 1.67 -11.16 14.40
C GLU A 53 3.21 -11.05 14.50
N ARG A 54 3.96 -12.15 14.31
CA ARG A 54 5.44 -12.16 14.34
C ARG A 54 6.05 -11.29 13.23
N ASP A 55 5.31 -11.05 12.14
CA ASP A 55 5.77 -10.29 10.97
C ASP A 55 5.55 -8.78 11.18
N LEU A 56 4.72 -8.42 12.16
CA LEU A 56 4.47 -7.04 12.58
C LEU A 56 5.49 -6.63 13.64
N ARG A 57 6.42 -5.77 13.27
CA ARG A 57 7.53 -5.36 14.14
C ARG A 57 7.24 -4.01 14.76
N GLY A 58 6.97 -4.02 16.06
CA GLY A 58 6.84 -2.81 16.88
C GLY A 58 8.20 -2.18 17.20
N PRO A 59 8.22 -1.02 17.85
CA PRO A 59 9.45 -0.41 18.35
C PRO A 59 10.02 -1.28 19.47
N ALA A 60 11.36 -1.48 19.44
CA ALA A 60 12.05 -2.23 20.49
C ALA A 60 12.19 -1.38 21.77
N GLU A 61 12.61 -0.12 21.60
CA GLU A 61 12.84 0.82 22.70
C GLU A 61 12.31 2.21 22.32
N PRO A 62 11.78 2.99 23.27
CA PRO A 62 11.47 4.39 23.05
C PRO A 62 12.74 5.19 22.75
N LEU A 63 12.67 6.10 21.79
CA LEU A 63 13.74 7.05 21.54
C LEU A 63 13.62 8.21 22.53
N LEU A 64 14.61 8.35 23.40
CA LEU A 64 14.73 9.49 24.31
C LEU A 64 15.64 10.55 23.69
N ALA A 65 15.28 11.80 23.84
CA ALA A 65 16.11 12.93 23.42
C ALA A 65 15.90 14.14 24.33
N ASP A 66 16.98 14.86 24.59
CA ASP A 66 16.96 16.14 25.33
C ASP A 66 16.82 17.31 24.36
N GLY A 67 16.25 18.40 24.85
CA GLY A 67 16.11 19.63 24.11
C GLY A 67 15.05 20.56 24.70
N THR A 68 15.20 21.85 24.44
CA THR A 68 14.23 22.89 24.79
C THR A 68 13.76 23.57 23.50
N ASP A 69 12.57 24.17 23.56
CA ASP A 69 11.98 24.92 22.45
C ASP A 69 11.90 24.09 21.12
N VAL A 70 11.58 22.81 21.27
CA VAL A 70 11.52 21.87 20.15
C VAL A 70 10.21 22.05 19.39
N GLU A 71 10.33 22.32 18.11
CA GLU A 71 9.18 22.45 17.22
C GLU A 71 8.69 21.12 16.72
N VAL A 72 7.38 20.88 16.84
CA VAL A 72 6.67 19.75 16.28
C VAL A 72 5.67 20.25 15.24
N TYR A 73 5.81 19.79 14.00
CA TYR A 73 4.83 20.04 12.97
C TYR A 73 3.62 19.13 13.17
N VAL A 74 2.46 19.73 13.34
CA VAL A 74 1.18 19.03 13.54
C VAL A 74 0.32 19.24 12.31
N ARG A 75 0.00 18.15 11.61
CA ARG A 75 -0.97 18.16 10.51
C ARG A 75 -2.36 17.74 11.02
N HIS A 76 -3.36 18.59 10.76
CA HIS A 76 -4.75 18.30 11.08
C HIS A 76 -5.62 18.51 9.83
N GLY A 77 -5.91 17.43 9.13
CA GLY A 77 -6.53 17.51 7.80
C GLY A 77 -5.60 18.24 6.81
N ASP A 78 -6.09 19.31 6.21
CA ASP A 78 -5.33 20.14 5.26
C ASP A 78 -4.61 21.32 5.92
N VAL A 79 -4.74 21.46 7.23
CA VAL A 79 -4.11 22.53 8.01
C VAL A 79 -2.88 21.99 8.72
N GLY A 80 -1.75 22.69 8.56
CA GLY A 80 -0.53 22.47 9.33
C GLY A 80 -0.34 23.56 10.39
N SER A 81 0.20 23.17 11.54
CA SER A 81 0.61 24.09 12.60
C SER A 81 1.94 23.64 13.19
N ILE A 82 2.64 24.55 13.82
CA ILE A 82 3.85 24.26 14.59
C ILE A 82 3.53 24.47 16.07
N VAL A 83 3.86 23.46 16.87
CA VAL A 83 3.73 23.51 18.32
C VAL A 83 5.13 23.47 18.91
N THR A 84 5.49 24.51 19.65
CA THR A 84 6.78 24.56 20.35
C THR A 84 6.64 23.93 21.73
N HIS A 85 7.44 22.91 21.99
CA HIS A 85 7.49 22.21 23.26
C HIS A 85 8.66 22.73 24.09
N ALA A 86 8.40 23.07 25.37
CA ALA A 86 9.43 23.49 26.30
C ALA A 86 10.48 22.41 26.60
N ARG A 87 10.11 21.14 26.38
CA ARG A 87 11.01 19.98 26.47
C ARG A 87 10.87 19.13 25.23
N HIS A 88 11.89 18.34 24.91
CA HIS A 88 11.83 17.43 23.79
C HIS A 88 10.70 16.41 23.99
N PRO A 89 9.79 16.22 23.00
CA PRO A 89 8.65 15.31 23.14
C PRO A 89 9.04 13.81 23.09
N PHE A 90 10.30 13.47 22.80
CA PHE A 90 10.82 12.12 22.93
C PHE A 90 11.27 11.86 24.36
N ASP A 91 10.32 11.81 25.28
CA ASP A 91 10.51 11.59 26.71
C ASP A 91 9.70 10.42 27.26
N VAL A 92 9.14 9.58 26.35
CA VAL A 92 8.29 8.46 26.68
C VAL A 92 9.14 7.29 27.19
N VAL A 93 8.80 6.80 28.38
CA VAL A 93 9.49 5.64 28.99
C VAL A 93 8.94 4.28 28.52
N GLY A 94 7.84 4.28 27.78
CA GLY A 94 7.19 3.09 27.25
C GLY A 94 5.81 3.43 26.70
N TRP A 95 5.06 2.40 26.35
CA TRP A 95 3.67 2.50 25.90
C TRP A 95 2.85 1.37 26.49
N ASP A 96 1.55 1.58 26.57
CA ASP A 96 0.57 0.58 26.99
C ASP A 96 -0.54 0.49 25.93
N GLY A 97 -1.13 -0.70 25.80
CA GLY A 97 -2.17 -0.98 24.81
C GLY A 97 -1.62 -1.39 23.43
N CYS A 98 -2.49 -1.43 22.43
CA CYS A 98 -2.23 -1.98 21.09
C CYS A 98 -2.02 -0.94 19.99
N LEU A 99 -2.05 0.35 20.31
CA LEU A 99 -1.87 1.44 19.34
C LEU A 99 -0.45 2.00 19.40
N TYR A 100 0.47 1.35 18.72
CA TYR A 100 1.87 1.75 18.60
C TYR A 100 2.30 1.71 17.13
N PRO A 101 3.40 2.39 16.75
CA PRO A 101 3.97 2.28 15.43
C PRO A 101 4.45 0.85 15.16
N TYR A 102 4.26 0.37 13.94
CA TYR A 102 4.81 -0.92 13.54
C TYR A 102 5.21 -0.92 12.06
N THR A 103 6.04 -1.88 11.71
CA THR A 103 6.46 -2.12 10.34
C THR A 103 6.07 -3.53 9.90
N LEU A 104 5.82 -3.68 8.60
CA LEU A 104 5.68 -4.96 7.92
C LEU A 104 6.58 -4.95 6.69
N HIS A 105 7.47 -5.93 6.57
CA HIS A 105 8.24 -6.09 5.35
C HIS A 105 7.36 -6.65 4.24
N VAL A 106 7.49 -6.15 3.03
CA VAL A 106 6.66 -6.60 1.90
C VAL A 106 6.86 -8.07 1.58
N ASP A 107 8.06 -8.60 1.81
CA ASP A 107 8.41 -10.00 1.57
C ASP A 107 7.93 -10.96 2.67
N ASP A 108 7.45 -10.42 3.81
CA ASP A 108 6.82 -11.22 4.86
C ASP A 108 5.31 -11.49 4.55
N PHE A 109 4.83 -10.99 3.41
CA PHE A 109 3.46 -11.19 2.94
C PHE A 109 3.41 -12.32 1.90
N GLU A 110 2.67 -13.40 2.20
CA GLU A 110 2.56 -14.59 1.35
C GLU A 110 1.13 -14.71 0.79
N PRO A 111 0.86 -14.18 -0.41
CA PRO A 111 -0.47 -14.29 -1.01
C PRO A 111 -0.78 -15.75 -1.34
N ILE A 112 -2.02 -16.16 -1.12
CA ILE A 112 -2.47 -17.51 -1.43
C ILE A 112 -2.43 -17.73 -2.93
N THR A 113 -1.72 -18.78 -3.36
CA THR A 113 -1.70 -19.28 -4.74
C THR A 113 -2.30 -20.69 -4.74
N GLY A 114 -3.17 -20.98 -5.67
CA GLY A 114 -3.89 -22.25 -5.72
C GLY A 114 -4.04 -22.81 -7.11
N ARG A 115 -4.76 -23.94 -7.18
CA ARG A 115 -5.11 -24.55 -8.45
C ARG A 115 -6.11 -23.69 -9.23
N VAL A 116 -6.99 -23.01 -8.53
CA VAL A 116 -8.00 -22.12 -9.11
C VAL A 116 -7.70 -20.68 -8.74
N HIS A 117 -8.18 -19.75 -9.57
CA HIS A 117 -8.02 -18.34 -9.37
C HIS A 117 -8.50 -17.90 -7.99
N GLN A 118 -7.66 -17.13 -7.32
CA GLN A 118 -7.98 -16.48 -6.06
C GLN A 118 -8.41 -15.02 -6.33
N PRO A 119 -9.50 -14.55 -5.71
CA PRO A 119 -9.94 -13.17 -5.93
C PRO A 119 -8.95 -12.16 -5.33
N PRO A 120 -8.93 -10.92 -5.83
CA PRO A 120 -8.02 -9.86 -5.37
C PRO A 120 -7.87 -9.68 -3.85
N PRO A 121 -8.90 -9.93 -3.02
CA PRO A 121 -8.76 -9.86 -1.56
C PRO A 121 -7.65 -10.70 -0.94
N VAL A 122 -7.10 -11.71 -1.61
CA VAL A 122 -5.92 -12.45 -1.12
C VAL A 122 -4.65 -11.59 -1.06
N HIS A 123 -4.65 -10.46 -1.76
CA HIS A 123 -3.57 -9.47 -1.74
C HIS A 123 -3.78 -8.37 -0.70
N GLN A 124 -4.91 -8.33 -0.03
CA GLN A 124 -5.21 -7.29 0.94
C GLN A 124 -4.26 -7.37 2.14
N VAL A 125 -3.56 -6.28 2.43
CA VAL A 125 -2.58 -6.19 3.52
C VAL A 125 -3.08 -5.37 4.68
N PHE A 126 -3.85 -4.30 4.44
CA PHE A 126 -4.45 -3.46 5.46
C PHE A 126 -5.85 -3.04 5.08
N GLU A 127 -6.62 -2.66 6.09
CA GLU A 127 -7.89 -1.97 5.92
C GLU A 127 -7.99 -0.76 6.86
N ALA A 128 -8.78 0.20 6.45
CA ALA A 128 -9.13 1.36 7.24
C ALA A 128 -10.55 1.83 6.87
N PRO A 129 -11.22 2.63 7.70
CA PRO A 129 -12.47 3.24 7.31
C PRO A 129 -12.33 4.01 5.99
N GLY A 130 -13.01 3.54 4.96
CA GLY A 130 -13.07 4.18 3.64
C GLY A 130 -12.07 3.70 2.61
N PHE A 131 -11.16 2.78 2.92
CA PHE A 131 -10.29 2.16 1.93
C PHE A 131 -9.68 0.84 2.38
N VAL A 132 -9.16 0.08 1.41
CA VAL A 132 -8.32 -1.10 1.63
C VAL A 132 -6.99 -0.94 0.91
N VAL A 133 -5.96 -1.63 1.39
CA VAL A 133 -4.63 -1.66 0.78
C VAL A 133 -4.31 -3.09 0.38
N CYS A 134 -3.92 -3.29 -0.88
CA CYS A 134 -3.44 -4.56 -1.40
C CYS A 134 -1.94 -4.50 -1.72
N ASN A 135 -1.26 -5.60 -1.49
CA ASN A 135 0.18 -5.77 -1.68
C ASN A 135 0.44 -6.80 -2.78
N PHE A 136 0.78 -6.35 -3.97
CA PHE A 136 1.20 -7.23 -5.06
C PHE A 136 2.70 -7.44 -4.99
N VAL A 137 3.10 -8.63 -4.55
CA VAL A 137 4.51 -9.03 -4.38
C VAL A 137 4.91 -10.06 -5.41
N PRO A 138 6.21 -10.33 -5.61
CA PRO A 138 6.66 -11.47 -6.37
C PRO A 138 6.03 -12.77 -5.85
N ARG A 139 5.44 -13.53 -6.75
CA ARG A 139 4.66 -14.73 -6.36
C ARG A 139 4.54 -15.73 -7.51
N LYS A 140 4.24 -16.97 -7.16
CA LYS A 140 3.76 -17.95 -8.15
C LYS A 140 2.34 -17.57 -8.60
N VAL A 141 2.01 -17.94 -9.83
CA VAL A 141 0.63 -17.82 -10.33
C VAL A 141 -0.15 -19.11 -10.06
N ASP A 142 -1.46 -19.05 -10.23
CA ASP A 142 -2.30 -20.25 -10.13
C ASP A 142 -1.81 -21.33 -11.08
N TYR A 143 -1.85 -22.59 -10.64
CA TYR A 143 -1.19 -23.70 -11.34
C TYR A 143 -2.15 -24.65 -12.08
N HIS A 144 -3.41 -24.27 -12.30
CA HIS A 144 -4.29 -25.01 -13.19
C HIS A 144 -3.73 -24.96 -14.62
N PRO A 145 -3.79 -26.06 -15.41
CA PRO A 145 -3.29 -26.05 -16.79
C PRO A 145 -3.89 -24.96 -17.69
N GLU A 146 -5.10 -24.52 -17.39
CA GLU A 146 -5.80 -23.45 -18.11
C GLU A 146 -5.78 -22.11 -17.36
N ALA A 147 -4.92 -21.97 -16.36
CA ALA A 147 -4.80 -20.70 -15.62
C ALA A 147 -4.29 -19.59 -16.54
N ILE A 148 -4.86 -18.42 -16.39
CA ILE A 148 -4.46 -17.21 -17.11
C ILE A 148 -3.85 -16.26 -16.10
N PRO A 149 -2.54 -16.03 -16.15
CA PRO A 149 -1.84 -15.19 -15.17
C PRO A 149 -2.19 -13.70 -15.24
N ALA A 150 -2.56 -13.20 -16.43
CA ALA A 150 -2.98 -11.80 -16.56
C ALA A 150 -4.34 -11.57 -15.90
N PRO A 151 -4.54 -10.41 -15.25
CA PRO A 151 -5.85 -10.03 -14.75
C PRO A 151 -6.85 -9.89 -15.92
N TYR A 152 -8.13 -9.99 -15.62
CA TYR A 152 -9.19 -9.75 -16.60
C TYR A 152 -9.56 -8.26 -16.66
N TYR A 153 -10.23 -7.84 -17.74
CA TYR A 153 -10.84 -6.52 -17.80
C TYR A 153 -12.02 -6.43 -16.85
N HIS A 154 -12.03 -5.38 -16.06
CA HIS A 154 -13.07 -5.16 -15.06
C HIS A 154 -13.28 -3.66 -14.79
N ALA A 155 -14.27 -3.35 -13.98
CA ALA A 155 -14.48 -2.02 -13.43
C ALA A 155 -14.82 -2.15 -11.95
N ASN A 156 -14.28 -1.31 -11.12
CA ASN A 156 -14.68 -1.18 -9.73
C ASN A 156 -15.96 -0.32 -9.69
N VAL A 157 -17.02 -0.84 -9.09
CA VAL A 157 -18.34 -0.14 -9.12
C VAL A 157 -18.39 0.98 -8.09
N ASP A 158 -17.84 0.74 -6.89
CA ASP A 158 -17.96 1.64 -5.74
C ASP A 158 -16.60 2.13 -5.21
N SER A 159 -15.51 1.94 -5.95
CA SER A 159 -14.19 2.39 -5.51
C SER A 159 -13.37 2.97 -6.64
N ASP A 160 -12.63 4.02 -6.33
CA ASP A 160 -11.48 4.42 -7.13
C ASP A 160 -10.29 3.54 -6.77
N GLU A 161 -9.55 3.10 -7.78
CA GLU A 161 -8.37 2.25 -7.63
C GLU A 161 -7.11 3.06 -7.92
N VAL A 162 -6.20 3.13 -6.95
CA VAL A 162 -4.88 3.73 -7.12
C VAL A 162 -3.83 2.65 -7.05
N LEU A 163 -2.97 2.53 -8.07
CA LEU A 163 -1.80 1.66 -8.03
C LEU A 163 -0.52 2.48 -8.01
N PHE A 164 0.33 2.18 -7.04
CA PHE A 164 1.72 2.65 -6.99
C PHE A 164 2.65 1.51 -7.37
N TYR A 165 3.45 1.72 -8.39
CA TYR A 165 4.38 0.74 -8.94
C TYR A 165 5.75 0.92 -8.31
N ALA A 166 6.09 0.07 -7.34
CA ALA A 166 7.28 0.25 -6.51
C ALA A 166 8.55 -0.35 -7.13
N ALA A 167 8.48 -1.59 -7.62
CA ALA A 167 9.63 -2.30 -8.18
C ALA A 167 9.21 -3.50 -9.05
N GLY A 168 10.14 -4.09 -9.79
CA GLY A 168 9.93 -5.31 -10.57
C GLY A 168 9.41 -5.07 -11.98
N LYS A 169 8.75 -6.09 -12.55
CA LYS A 169 8.27 -6.09 -13.93
C LYS A 169 6.75 -6.13 -13.97
N TYR A 170 6.15 -5.09 -14.50
CA TYR A 170 4.69 -4.95 -14.59
C TYR A 170 4.18 -5.48 -15.93
N ALA A 171 4.11 -6.80 -16.07
CA ALA A 171 3.76 -7.47 -17.33
C ALA A 171 2.38 -7.04 -17.86
N ALA A 172 1.40 -6.83 -16.98
CA ALA A 172 0.07 -6.36 -17.33
C ALA A 172 0.06 -4.90 -17.85
N ARG A 173 1.10 -4.11 -17.61
CA ARG A 173 1.26 -2.71 -18.03
C ARG A 173 2.32 -2.53 -19.13
N SER A 174 2.78 -3.61 -19.73
CA SER A 174 3.81 -3.58 -20.77
C SER A 174 3.42 -2.70 -21.96
N GLY A 175 4.23 -1.70 -22.26
CA GLY A 175 3.99 -0.75 -23.36
C GLY A 175 3.14 0.47 -23.01
N SER A 176 2.72 0.62 -21.75
CA SER A 176 1.90 1.76 -21.30
C SER A 176 2.70 2.97 -20.80
N GLY A 177 4.02 2.87 -20.69
CA GLY A 177 4.83 3.91 -20.03
C GLY A 177 4.97 3.74 -18.51
N ILE A 178 4.18 2.86 -17.89
CA ILE A 178 4.27 2.57 -16.45
C ILE A 178 5.61 1.93 -16.10
N GLY A 179 6.26 2.49 -15.10
CA GLY A 179 7.51 1.98 -14.52
C GLY A 179 7.59 2.24 -13.02
N ALA A 180 8.72 1.90 -12.41
CA ALA A 180 8.93 2.12 -10.98
C ALA A 180 8.79 3.60 -10.61
N GLY A 181 7.97 3.90 -9.61
CA GLY A 181 7.62 5.25 -9.19
C GLY A 181 6.37 5.82 -9.85
N SER A 182 5.79 5.15 -10.86
CA SER A 182 4.52 5.56 -11.45
C SER A 182 3.35 5.34 -10.49
N ILE A 183 2.31 6.15 -10.67
CA ILE A 183 1.00 5.97 -10.03
C ILE A 183 -0.05 5.99 -11.13
N SER A 184 -0.96 5.01 -11.13
CA SER A 184 -2.17 5.07 -11.96
C SER A 184 -3.41 5.22 -11.09
N LEU A 185 -4.40 5.94 -11.61
CA LEU A 185 -5.73 6.07 -11.03
C LEU A 185 -6.75 5.51 -12.03
N HIS A 186 -7.57 4.59 -11.57
CA HIS A 186 -8.70 4.05 -12.29
C HIS A 186 -9.98 4.45 -11.55
N PRO A 187 -10.71 5.47 -12.04
CA PRO A 187 -11.94 5.92 -11.41
C PRO A 187 -13.03 4.86 -11.40
N ALA A 188 -13.90 4.91 -10.40
CA ALA A 188 -15.05 4.03 -10.29
C ALA A 188 -15.87 3.99 -11.58
N GLY A 189 -16.31 2.79 -11.99
CA GLY A 189 -17.09 2.56 -13.19
C GLY A 189 -16.29 2.57 -14.51
N LEU A 190 -15.02 2.96 -14.51
CA LEU A 190 -14.17 2.93 -15.69
C LEU A 190 -13.58 1.53 -15.89
N THR A 191 -13.89 0.92 -17.04
CA THR A 191 -13.30 -0.38 -17.41
C THR A 191 -11.80 -0.24 -17.63
N HIS A 192 -11.03 -1.09 -16.98
CA HIS A 192 -9.58 -1.16 -17.09
C HIS A 192 -9.11 -2.61 -17.00
N GLY A 193 -7.81 -2.85 -17.22
CA GLY A 193 -7.25 -4.21 -17.21
C GLY A 193 -5.85 -4.24 -17.83
N PRO A 194 -5.35 -5.39 -18.25
CA PRO A 194 -4.04 -5.54 -18.86
C PRO A 194 -3.95 -4.79 -20.19
N GLN A 195 -2.75 -4.37 -20.53
CA GLN A 195 -2.47 -3.76 -21.84
C GLN A 195 -2.68 -4.78 -22.98
N PRO A 196 -3.02 -4.33 -24.21
CA PRO A 196 -3.16 -5.20 -25.37
C PRO A 196 -1.99 -6.17 -25.55
N GLY A 197 -2.26 -7.43 -25.81
CA GLY A 197 -1.27 -8.51 -25.95
C GLY A 197 -0.68 -9.02 -24.63
N SER A 198 -1.00 -8.42 -23.46
CA SER A 198 -0.50 -8.92 -22.17
C SER A 198 -1.14 -10.24 -21.77
N TYR A 199 -2.39 -10.47 -22.15
CA TYR A 199 -3.07 -11.75 -21.96
C TYR A 199 -2.32 -12.87 -22.66
N GLU A 200 -2.05 -12.73 -23.95
CA GLU A 200 -1.40 -13.76 -24.77
C GLU A 200 0.03 -14.02 -24.27
N ARG A 201 0.75 -12.97 -23.88
CA ARG A 201 2.11 -13.12 -23.33
C ARG A 201 2.12 -13.77 -21.95
N SER A 202 1.02 -13.74 -21.21
CA SER A 202 0.94 -14.34 -19.88
C SER A 202 0.74 -15.85 -19.89
N ILE A 203 0.28 -16.43 -21.00
CA ILE A 203 0.00 -17.87 -21.08
C ILE A 203 1.30 -18.66 -20.88
N GLY A 204 1.27 -19.59 -19.92
CA GLY A 204 2.43 -20.42 -19.55
C GLY A 204 3.43 -19.75 -18.58
N VAL A 205 3.21 -18.52 -18.19
CA VAL A 205 3.98 -17.88 -17.11
C VAL A 205 3.65 -18.56 -15.78
N THR A 206 4.66 -18.88 -14.99
CA THR A 206 4.51 -19.60 -13.71
C THR A 206 4.73 -18.72 -12.48
N GLU A 207 5.25 -17.52 -12.68
CA GLU A 207 5.53 -16.56 -11.60
C GLU A 207 5.48 -15.12 -12.14
N VAL A 208 5.19 -14.18 -11.26
CA VAL A 208 5.27 -12.76 -11.54
C VAL A 208 6.30 -12.12 -10.63
N ASP A 209 7.02 -11.14 -11.18
CA ASP A 209 8.06 -10.36 -10.49
C ASP A 209 7.62 -8.90 -10.50
N GLU A 210 6.68 -8.58 -9.66
CA GLU A 210 6.16 -7.22 -9.48
C GLU A 210 6.05 -6.88 -8.01
N LEU A 211 6.28 -5.61 -7.69
CA LEU A 211 5.97 -5.03 -6.39
C LEU A 211 5.14 -3.78 -6.63
N ALA A 212 3.86 -3.86 -6.32
CA ALA A 212 2.93 -2.75 -6.44
C ALA A 212 2.01 -2.68 -5.21
N VAL A 213 1.61 -1.47 -4.87
CA VAL A 213 0.64 -1.21 -3.81
C VAL A 213 -0.62 -0.67 -4.45
N MET A 214 -1.74 -1.33 -4.23
CA MET A 214 -3.06 -0.87 -4.68
C MET A 214 -3.85 -0.37 -3.50
N VAL A 215 -4.58 0.71 -3.71
CA VAL A 215 -5.49 1.28 -2.71
C VAL A 215 -6.85 1.46 -3.38
N ASP A 216 -7.84 0.74 -2.89
CA ASP A 216 -9.24 0.94 -3.28
C ASP A 216 -9.91 1.85 -2.27
N THR A 217 -10.41 2.99 -2.74
CA THR A 217 -11.07 3.99 -1.89
C THR A 217 -12.58 4.00 -2.15
N PHE A 218 -13.36 3.90 -1.09
CA PHE A 218 -14.83 3.87 -1.17
C PHE A 218 -15.46 5.28 -1.12
N ALA A 219 -14.65 6.29 -1.40
CA ALA A 219 -15.07 7.65 -1.62
C ALA A 219 -14.26 8.23 -2.78
N PRO A 220 -14.88 9.05 -3.65
CA PRO A 220 -14.18 9.61 -4.80
C PRO A 220 -12.94 10.39 -4.41
N LEU A 221 -11.86 10.17 -5.16
CA LEU A 221 -10.61 10.90 -5.00
C LEU A 221 -10.64 12.20 -5.79
N LEU A 222 -10.06 13.24 -5.21
CA LEU A 222 -9.84 14.51 -5.88
C LEU A 222 -8.35 14.64 -6.22
N LEU A 223 -8.04 14.85 -7.49
CA LEU A 223 -6.69 15.12 -7.93
C LEU A 223 -6.25 16.52 -7.51
N THR A 224 -5.06 16.61 -6.96
CA THR A 224 -4.44 17.91 -6.66
C THR A 224 -3.84 18.53 -7.92
N ALA A 225 -3.60 19.85 -7.90
CA ALA A 225 -2.89 20.52 -9.00
C ALA A 225 -1.49 19.91 -9.24
N ALA A 226 -0.83 19.42 -8.21
CA ALA A 226 0.47 18.75 -8.34
C ALA A 226 0.36 17.40 -9.06
N ALA A 227 -0.71 16.63 -8.82
CA ALA A 227 -0.96 15.39 -9.54
C ALA A 227 -1.26 15.67 -11.02
N LEU A 228 -2.11 16.63 -11.32
CA LEU A 228 -2.43 17.04 -12.70
C LEU A 228 -1.20 17.56 -13.47
N ALA A 229 -0.26 18.20 -12.79
CA ALA A 229 0.95 18.71 -13.42
C ALA A 229 1.95 17.62 -13.88
N VAL A 230 1.78 16.38 -13.41
CA VAL A 230 2.60 15.22 -13.78
C VAL A 230 1.79 14.11 -14.46
N GLU A 231 0.56 14.40 -14.84
CA GLU A 231 -0.32 13.47 -15.55
C GLU A 231 0.25 13.13 -16.93
N ASP A 232 0.17 11.88 -17.32
CA ASP A 232 0.44 11.41 -18.68
C ASP A 232 -0.88 11.25 -19.44
N ASP A 233 -1.27 12.29 -20.17
CA ASP A 233 -2.48 12.32 -20.98
C ASP A 233 -2.54 11.20 -22.03
N ALA A 234 -1.41 10.59 -22.38
CA ALA A 234 -1.35 9.50 -23.34
C ALA A 234 -1.72 8.12 -22.71
N TYR A 235 -1.63 8.00 -21.39
CA TYR A 235 -1.86 6.73 -20.71
C TYR A 235 -3.24 6.11 -20.98
N PRO A 236 -4.38 6.82 -20.91
CA PRO A 236 -5.68 6.24 -21.20
C PRO A 236 -5.82 5.70 -22.62
N TRP A 237 -5.06 6.24 -23.58
CA TRP A 237 -5.11 5.85 -24.99
C TRP A 237 -4.23 4.63 -25.32
N THR A 238 -3.46 4.14 -24.36
CA THR A 238 -2.59 2.97 -24.59
C THR A 238 -3.39 1.68 -24.82
N TRP A 239 -4.64 1.61 -24.39
CA TRP A 239 -5.56 0.50 -24.68
C TRP A 239 -6.23 0.56 -26.06
N ALA A 240 -6.17 1.71 -26.73
CA ALA A 240 -6.78 1.91 -28.05
C ALA A 240 -5.84 1.56 -29.23
N ARG A 241 -4.66 1.01 -28.94
CA ARG A 241 -3.61 0.72 -29.95
C ARG A 241 -3.59 -0.76 -30.32
#